data_906b95666911c11c523eede37be34ef8
#
_entry.id   906b95666911c11c523eede37be34ef8
#
_cell.length_a   1.000
_cell.length_b   1.000
_cell.length_c   1.000
_cell.angle_alpha   90.00
_cell.angle_beta   90.00
_cell.angle_gamma   90.00
#
_symmetry.space_group_name_H-M   'P 1'
#
loop_
_entity.id
_entity.type
_entity.pdbx_description
1 polymer ?
#
loop_
_entity_poly.entity_id
_entity_poly.type
_entity_poly.pdbx_seq_one_letter_code
_entity_poly.pdbx_strand_id
1 'polypeptide(L)'
;MAYQSFLLEPISCHAWNKDRTQLAICPNNHEVHIYKKDGTKWSKVHELKEHNGQVTGIDWAPDSNRIVTCGTDRNAYVWTLKGNVWKPTLVILRINRAARCVKWSPKENKFAVGSGSRLISICYFEQENDWWVCKHIKKPIRSTILSLDWHPNNVLLAAGSCDFKCRIFSAYIKEVEERPSPTPWGSKMPFGELMFESGSSCGWVHSICFSGSGSRVAWVSHDSTICLADANKKMAVACLSTETLPLLAVTFITENSLVAAGHDCCPMLFTYDEQQGTLSFGGKLDIPKQGAQRGLTARERFQNLDKKASSDTTSNATLDTLHKNSISQISVIAGGKGSCSKFCTTGMDGGMSLWDIKSLESAMKGLRIK
;
A
#
# COMPACT_ATOMS: atom_id res chain seq x y z
N MET A 1 -20.61 1.41 0.13
CA MET A 1 -19.39 1.56 -0.70
C MET A 1 -19.54 2.82 -1.54
N ALA A 2 -18.54 3.68 -1.55
CA ALA A 2 -18.54 4.92 -2.31
C ALA A 2 -17.37 4.89 -3.30
N TYR A 3 -17.65 5.07 -4.58
CA TYR A 3 -16.67 5.17 -5.64
C TYR A 3 -16.62 6.60 -6.17
N GLN A 4 -15.42 7.16 -6.32
CA GLN A 4 -15.17 8.47 -6.88
C GLN A 4 -14.17 8.36 -8.03
N SER A 5 -14.56 8.76 -9.21
CA SER A 5 -13.64 8.94 -10.34
C SER A 5 -13.04 10.33 -10.27
N PHE A 6 -11.73 10.44 -10.05
CA PHE A 6 -11.03 11.72 -10.02
C PHE A 6 -10.46 12.09 -11.38
N LEU A 7 -9.92 11.08 -12.08
CA LEU A 7 -9.07 11.26 -13.26
C LEU A 7 -9.46 10.26 -14.34
N LEU A 8 -9.07 10.56 -15.56
CA LEU A 8 -9.02 9.60 -16.68
C LEU A 8 -7.69 8.82 -16.65
N GLU A 9 -6.63 9.46 -16.15
CA GLU A 9 -5.31 8.89 -16.00
C GLU A 9 -5.23 7.98 -14.75
N PRO A 10 -4.31 7.01 -14.76
CA PRO A 10 -4.05 6.18 -13.58
C PRO A 10 -3.67 7.00 -12.34
N ILE A 11 -4.12 6.57 -11.17
CA ILE A 11 -3.59 7.05 -9.90
C ILE A 11 -2.39 6.19 -9.54
N SER A 12 -1.19 6.77 -9.56
CA SER A 12 0.04 6.03 -9.25
C SER A 12 0.26 5.85 -7.75
N CYS A 13 -0.17 6.80 -6.94
CA CYS A 13 -0.10 6.74 -5.48
C CYS A 13 -1.05 7.75 -4.83
N HIS A 14 -1.40 7.50 -3.57
CA HIS A 14 -2.24 8.40 -2.79
C HIS A 14 -1.81 8.44 -1.32
N ALA A 15 -2.25 9.50 -0.61
CA ALA A 15 -2.11 9.61 0.82
C ALA A 15 -3.23 10.48 1.42
N TRP A 16 -3.69 10.10 2.60
CA TRP A 16 -4.72 10.81 3.36
C TRP A 16 -4.11 11.68 4.45
N ASN A 17 -4.74 12.82 4.75
CA ASN A 17 -4.42 13.57 5.96
C ASN A 17 -5.04 12.89 7.21
N LYS A 18 -4.70 13.40 8.41
CA LYS A 18 -5.08 12.77 9.69
C LYS A 18 -6.58 12.55 9.84
N ASP A 19 -7.39 13.56 9.55
CA ASP A 19 -8.84 13.55 9.76
C ASP A 19 -9.64 13.01 8.56
N ARG A 20 -8.93 12.57 7.50
CA ARG A 20 -9.52 12.03 6.28
C ARG A 20 -10.42 12.99 5.50
N THR A 21 -10.19 14.27 5.68
CA THR A 21 -10.89 15.33 4.94
C THR A 21 -10.21 15.69 3.63
N GLN A 22 -8.92 15.37 3.50
CA GLN A 22 -8.13 15.65 2.30
C GLN A 22 -7.39 14.40 1.82
N LEU A 23 -7.32 14.27 0.50
CA LEU A 23 -6.64 13.19 -0.19
C LEU A 23 -5.66 13.78 -1.20
N ALA A 24 -4.39 13.39 -1.07
CA ALA A 24 -3.37 13.68 -2.08
C ALA A 24 -3.28 12.50 -3.06
N ILE A 25 -3.34 12.78 -4.35
CA ILE A 25 -3.19 11.77 -5.41
C ILE A 25 -2.18 12.25 -6.44
N CYS A 26 -1.47 11.29 -7.03
CA CYS A 26 -0.62 11.55 -8.18
C CYS A 26 -1.28 11.00 -9.45
N PRO A 27 -1.55 11.85 -10.46
CA PRO A 27 -2.18 11.42 -11.71
C PRO A 27 -1.17 10.82 -12.70
N ASN A 28 -0.26 10.00 -12.21
CA ASN A 28 0.76 9.31 -13.00
C ASN A 28 1.70 10.25 -13.80
N ASN A 29 1.99 11.42 -13.25
CA ASN A 29 2.86 12.44 -13.83
C ASN A 29 3.77 13.08 -12.76
N HIS A 30 4.29 14.27 -13.04
CA HIS A 30 5.19 15.01 -12.16
C HIS A 30 4.48 15.87 -11.10
N GLU A 31 3.14 15.80 -11.01
CA GLU A 31 2.32 16.61 -10.10
C GLU A 31 1.70 15.76 -8.99
N VAL A 32 1.35 16.42 -7.90
CA VAL A 32 0.46 15.89 -6.86
C VAL A 32 -0.73 16.81 -6.74
N HIS A 33 -1.93 16.26 -6.75
CA HIS A 33 -3.18 16.98 -6.59
C HIS A 33 -3.79 16.67 -5.22
N ILE A 34 -4.10 17.70 -4.45
CA ILE A 34 -4.79 17.57 -3.17
C ILE A 34 -6.26 17.93 -3.34
N TYR A 35 -7.12 16.97 -3.02
CA TYR A 35 -8.57 17.12 -3.04
C TYR A 35 -9.10 17.21 -1.62
N LYS A 36 -10.06 18.10 -1.43
CA LYS A 36 -10.81 18.27 -0.18
C LYS A 36 -12.26 17.83 -0.38
N LYS A 37 -12.77 17.10 0.60
CA LYS A 37 -14.17 16.68 0.62
C LYS A 37 -15.04 17.74 1.29
N ASP A 38 -16.11 18.14 0.61
CA ASP A 38 -17.16 19.00 1.14
C ASP A 38 -18.51 18.30 0.89
N GLY A 39 -19.09 17.76 1.97
CA GLY A 39 -20.27 16.91 1.85
C GLY A 39 -19.97 15.64 1.03
N THR A 40 -20.59 15.52 -0.13
CA THR A 40 -20.36 14.42 -1.07
C THR A 40 -19.44 14.81 -2.23
N LYS A 41 -19.06 16.06 -2.34
CA LYS A 41 -18.28 16.61 -3.44
C LYS A 41 -16.79 16.70 -3.08
N TRP A 42 -15.94 16.28 -4.01
CA TRP A 42 -14.51 16.48 -3.95
C TRP A 42 -14.08 17.62 -4.84
N SER A 43 -13.27 18.54 -4.32
CA SER A 43 -12.70 19.65 -5.10
C SER A 43 -11.19 19.71 -4.93
N LYS A 44 -10.49 19.98 -6.04
CA LYS A 44 -9.04 20.17 -6.01
C LYS A 44 -8.71 21.51 -5.35
N VAL A 45 -7.92 21.50 -4.29
CA VAL A 45 -7.55 22.67 -3.50
C VAL A 45 -6.09 23.06 -3.62
N HIS A 46 -5.21 22.12 -3.96
CA HIS A 46 -3.78 22.36 -4.15
C HIS A 46 -3.20 21.49 -5.26
N GLU A 47 -2.14 22.01 -5.89
CA GLU A 47 -1.26 21.26 -6.79
C GLU A 47 0.19 21.43 -6.30
N LEU A 48 0.90 20.33 -6.12
CA LEU A 48 2.31 20.32 -5.75
C LEU A 48 3.13 20.04 -7.00
N LYS A 49 3.90 21.04 -7.47
CA LYS A 49 4.65 21.00 -8.72
C LYS A 49 6.12 21.36 -8.46
N GLU A 50 6.95 20.37 -8.24
CA GLU A 50 8.37 20.55 -8.05
C GLU A 50 9.21 19.46 -8.71
N HIS A 51 8.66 18.23 -8.80
CA HIS A 51 9.34 17.12 -9.45
C HIS A 51 9.53 17.35 -10.95
N ASN A 52 10.72 17.01 -11.46
CA ASN A 52 11.05 17.00 -12.90
C ASN A 52 10.82 15.63 -13.56
N GLY A 53 10.31 14.68 -12.82
CA GLY A 53 9.96 13.34 -13.28
C GLY A 53 8.69 12.88 -12.62
N GLN A 54 8.21 11.70 -13.03
CA GLN A 54 6.99 11.12 -12.49
C GLN A 54 7.10 10.90 -10.98
N VAL A 55 6.10 11.33 -10.22
CA VAL A 55 5.95 11.04 -8.80
C VAL A 55 5.55 9.57 -8.64
N THR A 56 6.34 8.83 -7.88
CA THR A 56 6.17 7.38 -7.69
C THR A 56 5.67 7.02 -6.30
N GLY A 57 5.84 7.91 -5.34
CA GLY A 57 5.41 7.69 -3.96
C GLY A 57 5.05 8.98 -3.26
N ILE A 58 4.11 8.86 -2.33
CA ILE A 58 3.65 9.96 -1.49
C ILE A 58 3.23 9.39 -0.13
N ASP A 59 3.53 10.12 0.93
CA ASP A 59 3.02 9.82 2.26
C ASP A 59 2.74 11.10 3.03
N TRP A 60 1.69 11.09 3.81
CA TRP A 60 1.21 12.24 4.58
C TRP A 60 1.30 11.95 6.06
N ALA A 61 2.20 12.62 6.77
CA ALA A 61 2.38 12.47 8.20
C ALA A 61 1.17 13.05 8.94
N PRO A 62 0.45 12.24 9.74
CA PRO A 62 -0.82 12.68 10.33
C PRO A 62 -0.65 13.77 11.39
N ASP A 63 0.37 13.70 12.24
CA ASP A 63 0.51 14.62 13.35
C ASP A 63 1.23 15.92 12.97
N SER A 64 2.32 15.84 12.20
CA SER A 64 3.06 17.02 11.73
C SER A 64 2.43 17.66 10.49
N ASN A 65 1.48 17.00 9.85
CA ASN A 65 0.84 17.44 8.60
C ASN A 65 1.82 17.66 7.42
N ARG A 66 3.02 17.08 7.47
CA ARG A 66 3.99 17.15 6.39
C ARG A 66 3.73 16.07 5.36
N ILE A 67 3.91 16.41 4.09
CA ILE A 67 3.86 15.45 2.98
C ILE A 67 5.28 15.17 2.53
N VAL A 68 5.60 13.93 2.24
CA VAL A 68 6.83 13.55 1.55
C VAL A 68 6.48 12.92 0.20
N THR A 69 7.20 13.32 -0.85
CA THR A 69 7.06 12.77 -2.19
C THR A 69 8.41 12.29 -2.71
N CYS A 70 8.39 11.28 -3.57
CA CYS A 70 9.58 10.83 -4.31
C CYS A 70 9.21 10.55 -5.77
N GLY A 71 10.21 10.53 -6.63
CA GLY A 71 9.95 10.39 -8.06
C GLY A 71 11.10 9.82 -8.89
N THR A 72 10.85 9.69 -10.18
CA THR A 72 11.81 9.20 -11.16
C THR A 72 12.97 10.17 -11.41
N ASP A 73 12.82 11.42 -11.01
CA ASP A 73 13.89 12.44 -11.00
C ASP A 73 14.96 12.19 -9.93
N ARG A 74 14.84 11.11 -9.14
CA ARG A 74 15.77 10.72 -8.05
C ARG A 74 15.75 11.66 -6.86
N ASN A 75 14.71 12.48 -6.75
CA ASN A 75 14.51 13.44 -5.68
C ASN A 75 13.41 12.99 -4.71
N ALA A 76 13.51 13.43 -3.47
CA ALA A 76 12.42 13.51 -2.53
C ALA A 76 12.23 14.97 -2.09
N TYR A 77 10.99 15.33 -1.79
CA TYR A 77 10.62 16.63 -1.24
C TYR A 77 9.79 16.43 0.02
N VAL A 78 10.11 17.19 1.05
CA VAL A 78 9.25 17.35 2.23
C VAL A 78 8.47 18.65 2.07
N TRP A 79 7.15 18.54 2.08
CA TRP A 79 6.23 19.65 1.89
C TRP A 79 5.65 20.07 3.22
N THR A 80 5.76 21.36 3.53
CA THR A 80 5.23 21.95 4.76
C THR A 80 4.21 23.03 4.41
N LEU A 81 3.04 22.98 5.05
CA LEU A 81 1.99 23.98 4.85
C LEU A 81 2.31 25.22 5.67
N LYS A 82 2.53 26.34 4.98
CA LYS A 82 2.73 27.66 5.58
C LYS A 82 1.61 28.61 5.11
N GLY A 83 0.73 28.98 6.03
CA GLY A 83 -0.51 29.63 5.64
C GLY A 83 -1.37 28.70 4.80
N ASN A 84 -1.65 29.06 3.56
CA ASN A 84 -2.38 28.24 2.60
C ASN A 84 -1.50 27.74 1.44
N VAL A 85 -0.19 27.74 1.61
CA VAL A 85 0.78 27.35 0.57
C VAL A 85 1.65 26.20 1.05
N TRP A 86 1.71 25.14 0.24
CA TRP A 86 2.62 24.02 0.44
C TRP A 86 4.00 24.38 -0.09
N LYS A 87 5.01 24.41 0.79
CA LYS A 87 6.40 24.75 0.45
C LYS A 87 7.27 23.50 0.45
N PRO A 88 8.00 23.22 -0.65
CA PRO A 88 8.88 22.08 -0.75
C PRO A 88 10.25 22.35 -0.12
N THR A 89 10.82 21.31 0.47
CA THR A 89 12.22 21.23 0.86
C THR A 89 12.83 20.02 0.16
N LEU A 90 13.87 20.25 -0.63
CA LEU A 90 14.59 19.17 -1.32
C LEU A 90 15.33 18.29 -0.31
N VAL A 91 15.20 16.98 -0.48
CA VAL A 91 15.97 15.98 0.25
C VAL A 91 16.87 15.24 -0.73
N ILE A 92 18.17 15.34 -0.55
CA ILE A 92 19.16 14.71 -1.42
C ILE A 92 19.35 13.26 -0.99
N LEU A 93 18.82 12.34 -1.79
CA LEU A 93 18.81 10.91 -1.50
C LEU A 93 20.13 10.20 -1.81
N ARG A 94 21.01 10.83 -2.61
CA ARG A 94 22.26 10.25 -3.11
C ARG A 94 22.07 8.91 -3.84
N ILE A 95 21.08 8.86 -4.71
CA ILE A 95 20.74 7.70 -5.53
C ILE A 95 20.94 8.03 -7.01
N ASN A 96 21.22 7.00 -7.82
CA ASN A 96 21.48 7.12 -9.26
C ASN A 96 20.39 6.46 -10.13
N ARG A 97 19.32 5.96 -9.51
CA ARG A 97 18.15 5.38 -10.17
C ARG A 97 16.89 5.95 -9.54
N ALA A 98 15.76 5.80 -10.24
CA ALA A 98 14.46 6.29 -9.81
C ALA A 98 14.11 5.83 -8.39
N ALA A 99 13.56 6.74 -7.58
CA ALA A 99 12.85 6.39 -6.36
C ALA A 99 11.51 5.73 -6.72
N ARG A 100 11.04 4.79 -5.90
CA ARG A 100 9.83 3.99 -6.19
C ARG A 100 8.76 4.06 -5.11
N CYS A 101 9.15 4.24 -3.86
CA CYS A 101 8.23 4.28 -2.73
C CYS A 101 8.84 5.13 -1.60
N VAL A 102 7.97 5.67 -0.77
CA VAL A 102 8.35 6.49 0.38
C VAL A 102 7.35 6.31 1.51
N LYS A 103 7.84 6.31 2.75
CA LYS A 103 6.99 6.20 3.93
C LYS A 103 7.58 6.89 5.16
N TRP A 104 6.77 7.71 5.82
CA TRP A 104 7.10 8.27 7.13
C TRP A 104 7.18 7.17 8.19
N SER A 105 8.15 7.27 9.11
CA SER A 105 8.14 6.45 10.31
C SER A 105 6.96 6.83 11.24
N PRO A 106 6.52 5.93 12.13
CA PRO A 106 5.36 6.21 13.01
C PRO A 106 5.48 7.47 13.86
N LYS A 107 6.68 7.79 14.34
CA LYS A 107 6.95 9.03 15.09
C LYS A 107 7.21 10.25 14.20
N GLU A 108 7.20 10.09 12.89
CA GLU A 108 7.39 11.16 11.90
C GLU A 108 8.74 11.88 11.99
N ASN A 109 9.71 11.30 12.68
CA ASN A 109 11.07 11.83 12.80
C ASN A 109 12.04 11.29 11.75
N LYS A 110 11.60 10.32 10.95
CA LYS A 110 12.32 9.73 9.82
C LYS A 110 11.36 9.42 8.69
N PHE A 111 11.88 9.25 7.49
CA PHE A 111 11.19 8.58 6.41
C PHE A 111 12.16 7.70 5.61
N ALA A 112 11.62 6.70 4.96
CA ALA A 112 12.37 5.77 4.13
C ALA A 112 11.97 5.90 2.67
N VAL A 113 12.95 5.86 1.78
CA VAL A 113 12.75 5.86 0.32
C VAL A 113 13.39 4.61 -0.26
N GLY A 114 12.58 3.82 -0.97
CA GLY A 114 13.06 2.67 -1.73
C GLY A 114 13.29 3.07 -3.19
N SER A 115 14.37 2.56 -3.80
CA SER A 115 14.76 2.97 -5.14
C SER A 115 15.30 1.83 -6.00
N GLY A 116 15.42 2.10 -7.29
CA GLY A 116 16.11 1.24 -8.26
C GLY A 116 17.64 1.18 -8.06
N SER A 117 18.19 2.02 -7.18
CA SER A 117 19.61 1.97 -6.80
C SER A 117 19.95 0.78 -5.88
N ARG A 118 19.02 -0.14 -5.68
CA ARG A 118 19.18 -1.34 -4.83
C ARG A 118 19.55 -0.99 -3.39
N LEU A 119 18.90 0.03 -2.87
CA LEU A 119 19.10 0.51 -1.51
C LEU A 119 17.86 1.21 -0.97
N ILE A 120 17.83 1.35 0.35
CA ILE A 120 16.84 2.14 1.05
C ILE A 120 17.55 3.36 1.63
N SER A 121 17.03 4.56 1.36
CA SER A 121 17.49 5.80 1.95
C SER A 121 16.67 6.10 3.19
N ILE A 122 17.30 6.11 4.36
CA ILE A 122 16.68 6.51 5.63
C ILE A 122 17.04 7.96 5.88
N CYS A 123 16.04 8.82 5.88
CA CYS A 123 16.21 10.27 5.95
C CYS A 123 15.69 10.80 7.30
N TYR A 124 16.46 11.68 7.90
CA TYR A 124 16.11 12.35 9.14
C TYR A 124 16.62 13.79 9.12
N PHE A 125 15.97 14.67 9.89
CA PHE A 125 16.33 16.07 9.94
C PHE A 125 17.43 16.30 10.99
N GLU A 126 18.53 16.92 10.57
CA GLU A 126 19.65 17.29 11.43
C GLU A 126 19.53 18.77 11.81
N GLN A 127 19.12 19.03 13.05
CA GLN A 127 18.81 20.40 13.51
C GLN A 127 20.02 21.34 13.49
N GLU A 128 21.20 20.83 13.81
CA GLU A 128 22.44 21.64 13.84
C GLU A 128 22.78 22.23 12.47
N ASN A 129 22.50 21.49 11.40
CA ASN A 129 22.78 21.90 10.03
C ASN A 129 21.53 22.39 9.26
N ASP A 130 20.37 22.32 9.87
CA ASP A 130 19.08 22.74 9.29
C ASP A 130 18.76 22.08 7.94
N TRP A 131 19.07 20.79 7.82
CA TRP A 131 18.75 20.03 6.61
C TRP A 131 18.47 18.55 6.86
N TRP A 132 17.94 17.89 5.83
CA TRP A 132 17.70 16.45 5.82
C TRP A 132 18.96 15.69 5.43
N VAL A 133 19.28 14.64 6.20
CA VAL A 133 20.42 13.73 6.00
C VAL A 133 19.91 12.35 5.64
N CYS A 134 20.62 11.62 4.77
CA CYS A 134 20.33 10.26 4.40
C CYS A 134 21.41 9.28 4.86
N LYS A 135 20.99 8.16 5.45
CA LYS A 135 21.81 6.95 5.61
C LYS A 135 21.25 5.84 4.72
N HIS A 136 22.11 5.02 4.13
CA HIS A 136 21.74 3.99 3.20
C HIS A 136 21.79 2.59 3.80
N ILE A 137 20.74 1.79 3.54
CA ILE A 137 20.75 0.34 3.74
C ILE A 137 20.92 -0.31 2.36
N LYS A 138 22.02 -1.03 2.13
CA LYS A 138 22.38 -1.59 0.83
C LYS A 138 22.36 -3.11 0.81
N LYS A 139 23.16 -3.76 1.66
CA LYS A 139 23.26 -5.23 1.67
C LYS A 139 22.16 -5.84 2.52
N PRO A 140 21.56 -6.97 2.11
CA PRO A 140 21.84 -7.78 0.92
C PRO A 140 20.94 -7.49 -0.30
N ILE A 141 20.39 -6.29 -0.42
CA ILE A 141 19.44 -5.91 -1.48
C ILE A 141 20.13 -6.00 -2.86
N ARG A 142 19.50 -6.67 -3.82
CA ARG A 142 20.05 -6.93 -5.17
C ARG A 142 19.23 -6.34 -6.32
N SER A 143 18.07 -5.76 -6.02
CA SER A 143 17.20 -5.19 -7.05
C SER A 143 16.35 -4.04 -6.48
N THR A 144 15.45 -3.51 -7.30
CA THR A 144 14.57 -2.38 -6.97
C THR A 144 13.70 -2.69 -5.76
N ILE A 145 13.61 -1.75 -4.83
CA ILE A 145 12.65 -1.75 -3.73
C ILE A 145 11.31 -1.24 -4.24
N LEU A 146 10.26 -2.03 -4.09
CA LEU A 146 8.90 -1.68 -4.54
C LEU A 146 7.98 -1.22 -3.41
N SER A 147 8.22 -1.66 -2.18
CA SER A 147 7.32 -1.38 -1.06
C SER A 147 8.08 -1.32 0.26
N LEU A 148 7.62 -0.46 1.15
CA LEU A 148 8.16 -0.23 2.48
C LEU A 148 7.02 -0.16 3.49
N ASP A 149 7.23 -0.67 4.70
CA ASP A 149 6.35 -0.46 5.83
C ASP A 149 7.13 -0.45 7.15
N TRP A 150 6.75 0.43 8.07
CA TRP A 150 7.39 0.58 9.36
C TRP A 150 6.72 -0.27 10.43
N HIS A 151 7.54 -0.90 11.27
CA HIS A 151 7.08 -1.50 12.53
C HIS A 151 6.63 -0.39 13.51
N PRO A 152 5.64 -0.65 14.37
CA PRO A 152 5.19 0.32 15.38
C PRO A 152 6.28 0.89 16.29
N ASN A 153 7.41 0.17 16.47
CA ASN A 153 8.54 0.66 17.27
C ASN A 153 9.36 1.79 16.62
N ASN A 154 8.99 2.23 15.43
CA ASN A 154 9.71 3.30 14.69
C ASN A 154 11.12 2.92 14.22
N VAL A 155 11.57 1.72 14.43
CA VAL A 155 12.95 1.26 14.14
C VAL A 155 12.99 0.21 13.05
N LEU A 156 12.17 -0.84 13.15
CA LEU A 156 12.16 -1.90 12.14
C LEU A 156 11.40 -1.45 10.90
N LEU A 157 11.97 -1.77 9.74
CA LEU A 157 11.45 -1.44 8.42
C LEU A 157 11.42 -2.68 7.56
N ALA A 158 10.22 -3.02 7.07
CA ALA A 158 10.05 -4.08 6.09
C ALA A 158 10.18 -3.52 4.68
N ALA A 159 10.83 -4.28 3.80
CA ALA A 159 11.06 -3.94 2.41
C ALA A 159 10.77 -5.12 1.50
N GLY A 160 10.00 -4.88 0.46
CA GLY A 160 9.74 -5.82 -0.63
C GLY A 160 10.47 -5.38 -1.89
N SER A 161 11.10 -6.32 -2.60
CA SER A 161 11.95 -5.97 -3.73
C SER A 161 11.78 -6.90 -4.94
N CYS A 162 12.26 -6.43 -6.08
CA CYS A 162 12.29 -7.20 -7.34
C CYS A 162 13.27 -8.38 -7.32
N ASP A 163 14.08 -8.56 -6.29
CA ASP A 163 14.93 -9.72 -6.09
C ASP A 163 14.21 -10.91 -5.42
N PHE A 164 12.88 -10.84 -5.37
CA PHE A 164 11.97 -11.85 -4.85
C PHE A 164 11.99 -12.01 -3.32
N LYS A 165 12.47 -11.02 -2.61
CA LYS A 165 12.63 -11.09 -1.15
C LYS A 165 11.76 -10.07 -0.43
N CYS A 166 11.18 -10.51 0.69
CA CYS A 166 10.72 -9.68 1.77
C CYS A 166 11.79 -9.67 2.85
N ARG A 167 12.21 -8.49 3.31
CA ARG A 167 13.23 -8.33 4.35
C ARG A 167 12.76 -7.34 5.40
N ILE A 168 13.26 -7.55 6.62
CA ILE A 168 13.11 -6.57 7.70
C ILE A 168 14.51 -6.13 8.12
N PHE A 169 14.72 -4.81 8.12
CA PHE A 169 15.95 -4.16 8.54
C PHE A 169 15.72 -3.32 9.79
N SER A 170 16.80 -3.09 10.54
CA SER A 170 16.83 -2.01 11.50
C SER A 170 17.18 -0.69 10.81
N ALA A 171 16.32 0.30 10.98
CA ALA A 171 16.56 1.68 10.55
C ALA A 171 16.75 2.61 11.76
N TYR A 172 17.39 2.10 12.79
CA TYR A 172 17.68 2.84 14.03
C TYR A 172 18.65 4.01 13.78
N ILE A 173 18.24 5.21 14.15
CA ILE A 173 19.04 6.43 14.02
C ILE A 173 19.22 7.03 15.42
N LYS A 174 20.42 6.87 15.99
CA LYS A 174 20.74 7.35 17.36
C LYS A 174 20.57 8.85 17.55
N GLU A 175 20.66 9.62 16.47
CA GLU A 175 20.57 11.08 16.48
C GLU A 175 19.13 11.58 16.73
N VAL A 176 18.11 10.75 16.51
CA VAL A 176 16.70 11.17 16.61
C VAL A 176 15.86 10.29 17.54
N GLU A 177 16.41 9.20 18.05
CA GLU A 177 15.64 8.24 18.86
C GLU A 177 16.49 7.50 19.88
N GLU A 178 15.84 6.98 20.91
CA GLU A 178 16.47 6.15 21.92
C GLU A 178 16.67 4.71 21.43
N ARG A 179 17.59 4.01 22.08
CA ARG A 179 17.83 2.60 21.78
C ARG A 179 16.55 1.78 21.92
N PRO A 180 16.17 0.99 20.90
CA PRO A 180 14.94 0.22 20.94
C PRO A 180 15.01 -0.95 21.93
N SER A 181 13.86 -1.29 22.48
CA SER A 181 13.68 -2.49 23.28
C SER A 181 13.68 -3.74 22.38
N PRO A 182 14.03 -4.93 22.90
CA PRO A 182 13.91 -6.18 22.15
C PRO A 182 12.51 -6.42 21.62
N THR A 183 12.43 -7.04 20.45
CA THR A 183 11.19 -7.45 19.80
C THR A 183 11.24 -8.95 19.46
N PRO A 184 10.12 -9.57 19.11
CA PRO A 184 10.14 -10.96 18.60
C PRO A 184 11.00 -11.13 17.33
N TRP A 185 11.28 -10.05 16.58
CA TRP A 185 12.19 -10.06 15.42
C TRP A 185 13.68 -10.06 15.80
N GLY A 186 14.01 -9.72 17.02
CA GLY A 186 15.38 -9.72 17.55
C GLY A 186 15.62 -8.62 18.57
N SER A 187 16.78 -8.71 19.25
CA SER A 187 17.15 -7.81 20.35
C SER A 187 18.23 -6.79 19.98
N LYS A 188 19.08 -7.10 19.01
CA LYS A 188 20.15 -6.21 18.55
C LYS A 188 19.75 -5.57 17.23
N MET A 189 19.58 -4.27 17.25
CA MET A 189 19.06 -3.49 16.11
C MET A 189 19.98 -2.30 15.76
N PRO A 190 21.28 -2.54 15.49
CA PRO A 190 22.12 -1.46 14.96
C PRO A 190 21.61 -1.09 13.55
N PHE A 191 21.87 0.14 13.11
CA PHE A 191 21.46 0.61 11.80
C PHE A 191 21.90 -0.36 10.68
N GLY A 192 20.95 -0.74 9.82
CA GLY A 192 21.18 -1.61 8.66
C GLY A 192 21.19 -3.10 8.95
N GLU A 193 21.00 -3.52 10.21
CA GLU A 193 20.94 -4.95 10.56
C GLU A 193 19.77 -5.63 9.89
N LEU A 194 20.06 -6.78 9.26
CA LEU A 194 19.03 -7.65 8.68
C LEU A 194 18.41 -8.50 9.79
N MET A 195 17.12 -8.28 10.08
CA MET A 195 16.39 -8.99 11.13
C MET A 195 15.60 -10.19 10.60
N PHE A 196 15.18 -10.14 9.35
CA PHE A 196 14.44 -11.20 8.67
C PHE A 196 14.67 -11.12 7.15
N GLU A 197 14.76 -12.28 6.51
CA GLU A 197 14.75 -12.43 5.06
C GLU A 197 13.91 -13.64 4.70
N SER A 198 12.95 -13.48 3.80
CA SER A 198 12.13 -14.58 3.30
C SER A 198 12.98 -15.58 2.51
N GLY A 199 12.54 -16.84 2.48
CA GLY A 199 13.14 -17.88 1.62
C GLY A 199 13.02 -17.54 0.14
N SER A 200 13.34 -18.50 -0.72
CA SER A 200 13.17 -18.33 -2.18
C SER A 200 11.72 -18.04 -2.48
N SER A 201 11.45 -16.86 -2.90
CA SER A 201 10.16 -16.42 -3.38
C SER A 201 10.12 -16.54 -4.90
N CYS A 202 8.96 -16.51 -5.47
CA CYS A 202 8.72 -16.88 -6.86
C CYS A 202 8.45 -15.67 -7.75
N GLY A 203 8.54 -14.44 -7.25
CA GLY A 203 8.28 -13.25 -8.04
C GLY A 203 8.60 -11.95 -7.31
N TRP A 204 8.49 -10.86 -8.05
CA TRP A 204 8.63 -9.51 -7.47
C TRP A 204 7.68 -9.33 -6.30
N VAL A 205 8.19 -8.84 -5.18
CA VAL A 205 7.38 -8.49 -4.01
C VAL A 205 6.81 -7.10 -4.22
N HIS A 206 5.53 -7.04 -4.59
CA HIS A 206 4.87 -5.78 -4.92
C HIS A 206 4.49 -4.93 -3.72
N SER A 207 4.10 -5.56 -2.62
CA SER A 207 3.63 -4.87 -1.42
C SER A 207 3.91 -5.67 -0.17
N ILE A 208 4.20 -4.96 0.91
CA ILE A 208 4.40 -5.54 2.23
C ILE A 208 3.64 -4.73 3.28
N CYS A 209 3.36 -5.35 4.42
CA CYS A 209 2.67 -4.70 5.53
C CYS A 209 2.99 -5.41 6.83
N PHE A 210 3.33 -4.66 7.88
CA PHE A 210 3.31 -5.14 9.24
C PHE A 210 1.89 -5.22 9.79
N SER A 211 1.61 -6.17 10.67
CA SER A 211 0.39 -6.17 11.47
C SER A 211 0.37 -5.01 12.47
N GLY A 212 -0.79 -4.72 13.06
CA GLY A 212 -0.94 -3.65 14.04
C GLY A 212 -0.02 -3.78 15.26
N SER A 213 0.22 -5.01 15.72
CA SER A 213 1.19 -5.31 16.80
C SER A 213 2.65 -5.28 16.34
N GLY A 214 2.90 -5.39 15.03
CA GLY A 214 4.24 -5.54 14.47
C GLY A 214 4.81 -6.95 14.55
N SER A 215 4.12 -7.91 15.15
CA SER A 215 4.62 -9.28 15.30
C SER A 215 4.54 -10.11 14.03
N ARG A 216 3.79 -9.65 13.04
CA ARG A 216 3.63 -10.31 11.74
C ARG A 216 3.95 -9.35 10.60
N VAL A 217 4.46 -9.91 9.52
CA VAL A 217 4.63 -9.21 8.24
C VAL A 217 3.99 -10.03 7.14
N ALA A 218 3.26 -9.39 6.24
CA ALA A 218 2.67 -10.02 5.08
C ALA A 218 3.17 -9.37 3.80
N TRP A 219 3.23 -10.12 2.72
CA TRP A 219 3.62 -9.63 1.40
C TRP A 219 2.90 -10.37 0.28
N VAL A 220 2.79 -9.70 -0.85
CA VAL A 220 2.21 -10.23 -2.08
C VAL A 220 3.23 -10.16 -3.21
N SER A 221 3.26 -11.19 -4.03
CA SER A 221 4.26 -11.37 -5.09
C SER A 221 3.62 -11.53 -6.46
N HIS A 222 4.39 -11.26 -7.50
CA HIS A 222 3.93 -11.29 -8.90
C HIS A 222 3.50 -12.67 -9.40
N ASP A 223 3.87 -13.73 -8.70
CA ASP A 223 3.44 -15.11 -8.96
C ASP A 223 2.04 -15.43 -8.38
N SER A 224 1.27 -14.41 -8.00
CA SER A 224 -0.05 -14.56 -7.36
C SER A 224 -0.01 -15.27 -6.01
N THR A 225 1.08 -15.11 -5.27
CA THR A 225 1.26 -15.66 -3.91
C THR A 225 1.10 -14.58 -2.87
N ILE A 226 0.43 -14.90 -1.76
CA ILE A 226 0.41 -14.11 -0.53
C ILE A 226 1.09 -14.91 0.56
N CYS A 227 2.00 -14.27 1.30
CA CYS A 227 2.76 -14.88 2.39
C CYS A 227 2.69 -14.03 3.65
N LEU A 228 2.89 -14.69 4.79
CA LEU A 228 2.92 -14.08 6.11
C LEU A 228 4.00 -14.75 6.95
N ALA A 229 4.85 -13.95 7.59
CA ALA A 229 5.80 -14.41 8.59
C ALA A 229 5.34 -13.99 9.98
N ASP A 230 5.38 -14.92 10.92
CA ASP A 230 4.97 -14.71 12.31
C ASP A 230 6.19 -14.78 13.25
N ALA A 231 6.62 -13.64 13.77
CA ALA A 231 7.78 -13.55 14.66
C ALA A 231 7.56 -14.30 15.97
N ASN A 232 6.32 -14.39 16.46
CA ASN A 232 5.97 -15.16 17.67
C ASN A 232 6.08 -16.67 17.46
N LYS A 233 6.18 -17.13 16.22
CA LYS A 233 6.40 -18.52 15.82
C LYS A 233 7.77 -18.74 15.18
N LYS A 234 8.81 -18.12 15.76
CA LYS A 234 10.19 -18.19 15.26
C LYS A 234 10.33 -17.81 13.80
N MET A 235 9.59 -16.78 13.38
CA MET A 235 9.56 -16.28 12.00
C MET A 235 9.09 -17.31 10.96
N ALA A 236 8.24 -18.26 11.38
CA ALA A 236 7.63 -19.23 10.46
C ALA A 236 6.81 -18.51 9.39
N VAL A 237 6.92 -18.98 8.15
CA VAL A 237 6.26 -18.41 6.98
C VAL A 237 5.12 -19.30 6.52
N ALA A 238 3.93 -18.71 6.38
CA ALA A 238 2.79 -19.31 5.71
C ALA A 238 2.62 -18.66 4.33
N CYS A 239 2.42 -19.46 3.30
CA CYS A 239 2.17 -18.96 1.94
C CYS A 239 0.94 -19.61 1.34
N LEU A 240 0.22 -18.84 0.54
CA LEU A 240 -0.95 -19.29 -0.21
C LEU A 240 -0.78 -18.87 -1.69
N SER A 241 -0.73 -19.84 -2.58
CA SER A 241 -0.85 -19.60 -4.01
C SER A 241 -2.31 -19.41 -4.36
N THR A 242 -2.64 -18.30 -4.99
CA THR A 242 -4.01 -17.96 -5.38
C THR A 242 -4.22 -18.26 -6.87
N GLU A 243 -5.46 -18.55 -7.24
CA GLU A 243 -5.88 -18.68 -8.65
C GLU A 243 -6.22 -17.31 -9.28
N THR A 244 -5.83 -16.24 -8.61
CA THR A 244 -6.08 -14.86 -9.05
C THR A 244 -4.92 -14.34 -9.89
N LEU A 245 -5.15 -13.22 -10.58
CA LEU A 245 -4.07 -12.43 -11.16
C LEU A 245 -3.20 -11.83 -10.04
N PRO A 246 -1.96 -11.39 -10.34
CA PRO A 246 -1.08 -10.87 -9.32
C PRO A 246 -1.71 -9.75 -8.49
N LEU A 247 -1.47 -9.83 -7.17
CA LEU A 247 -1.87 -8.82 -6.20
C LEU A 247 -0.78 -7.74 -6.13
N LEU A 248 -1.18 -6.48 -6.07
CA LEU A 248 -0.27 -5.33 -6.09
C LEU A 248 -0.19 -4.60 -4.74
N ALA A 249 -1.19 -4.78 -3.89
CA ALA A 249 -1.28 -4.12 -2.59
C ALA A 249 -1.83 -5.07 -1.53
N VAL A 250 -1.35 -4.94 -0.30
CA VAL A 250 -1.80 -5.72 0.84
C VAL A 250 -1.80 -4.87 2.11
N THR A 251 -2.78 -5.08 2.97
CA THR A 251 -2.81 -4.49 4.31
C THR A 251 -3.47 -5.44 5.31
N PHE A 252 -3.00 -5.42 6.56
CA PHE A 252 -3.75 -6.00 7.67
C PHE A 252 -4.96 -5.13 7.99
N ILE A 253 -6.08 -5.76 8.30
CA ILE A 253 -7.30 -5.11 8.80
C ILE A 253 -7.64 -5.55 10.23
N THR A 254 -7.16 -6.71 10.65
CA THR A 254 -7.05 -7.21 12.03
C THR A 254 -5.72 -7.97 12.15
N GLU A 255 -5.39 -8.46 13.33
CA GLU A 255 -4.18 -9.30 13.50
C GLU A 255 -4.24 -10.61 12.70
N ASN A 256 -5.43 -11.10 12.39
CA ASN A 256 -5.65 -12.37 11.68
C ASN A 256 -6.28 -12.22 10.30
N SER A 257 -6.52 -11.01 9.82
CA SER A 257 -7.17 -10.77 8.53
C SER A 257 -6.43 -9.75 7.68
N LEU A 258 -6.36 -10.03 6.40
CA LEU A 258 -5.69 -9.25 5.38
C LEU A 258 -6.65 -8.91 4.24
N VAL A 259 -6.51 -7.72 3.70
CA VAL A 259 -7.10 -7.34 2.42
C VAL A 259 -5.98 -7.13 1.41
N ALA A 260 -6.11 -7.73 0.26
CA ALA A 260 -5.19 -7.55 -0.86
C ALA A 260 -5.96 -7.30 -2.15
N ALA A 261 -5.36 -6.57 -3.06
CA ALA A 261 -5.97 -6.22 -4.34
C ALA A 261 -4.89 -6.05 -5.42
N GLY A 262 -5.29 -6.16 -6.67
CA GLY A 262 -4.38 -6.02 -7.80
C GLY A 262 -5.10 -6.08 -9.13
N HIS A 263 -4.62 -6.95 -10.03
CA HIS A 263 -5.09 -7.01 -11.42
C HIS A 263 -6.51 -7.56 -11.61
N ASP A 264 -7.09 -8.19 -10.59
CA ASP A 264 -8.51 -8.61 -10.62
C ASP A 264 -9.50 -7.46 -10.34
N CYS A 265 -9.01 -6.25 -10.11
CA CYS A 265 -9.82 -5.03 -9.96
C CYS A 265 -10.75 -5.03 -8.74
N CYS A 266 -10.59 -5.92 -7.80
CA CYS A 266 -11.39 -5.97 -6.57
C CYS A 266 -10.54 -6.36 -5.36
N PRO A 267 -10.85 -5.82 -4.16
CA PRO A 267 -10.20 -6.28 -2.93
C PRO A 267 -10.69 -7.69 -2.56
N MET A 268 -9.80 -8.45 -1.95
CA MET A 268 -9.99 -9.82 -1.52
C MET A 268 -9.59 -9.99 -0.07
N LEU A 269 -10.35 -10.80 0.66
CA LEU A 269 -10.08 -11.13 2.06
C LEU A 269 -9.26 -12.40 2.15
N PHE A 270 -8.24 -12.37 3.02
CA PHE A 270 -7.43 -13.52 3.43
C PHE A 270 -7.42 -13.61 4.94
N THR A 271 -7.41 -14.82 5.46
CA THR A 271 -7.43 -15.09 6.90
C THR A 271 -6.22 -15.93 7.30
N TYR A 272 -5.56 -15.55 8.38
CA TYR A 272 -4.48 -16.32 9.00
C TYR A 272 -5.02 -17.10 10.18
N ASP A 273 -4.80 -18.41 10.18
CA ASP A 273 -5.05 -19.28 11.32
C ASP A 273 -3.77 -19.40 12.14
N GLU A 274 -3.75 -18.74 13.30
CA GLU A 274 -2.58 -18.71 14.19
C GLU A 274 -2.26 -20.09 14.76
N GLN A 275 -3.26 -20.92 15.02
CA GLN A 275 -3.03 -22.25 15.61
C GLN A 275 -2.40 -23.21 14.61
N GLN A 276 -2.86 -23.19 13.37
CA GLN A 276 -2.34 -24.05 12.31
C GLN A 276 -1.19 -23.43 11.52
N GLY A 277 -0.99 -22.11 11.63
CA GLY A 277 0.03 -21.40 10.86
C GLY A 277 -0.27 -21.37 9.36
N THR A 278 -1.52 -21.25 8.96
CA THR A 278 -1.96 -21.31 7.56
C THR A 278 -2.73 -20.07 7.14
N LEU A 279 -2.57 -19.70 5.86
CA LEU A 279 -3.38 -18.68 5.20
C LEU A 279 -4.51 -19.33 4.39
N SER A 280 -5.68 -18.72 4.39
CA SER A 280 -6.82 -19.13 3.57
C SER A 280 -7.47 -17.94 2.88
N PHE A 281 -8.09 -18.22 1.72
CA PHE A 281 -8.86 -17.25 0.97
C PHE A 281 -10.26 -17.10 1.58
N GLY A 282 -10.62 -15.86 1.94
CA GLY A 282 -11.92 -15.56 2.57
C GLY A 282 -13.01 -15.09 1.60
N GLY A 283 -12.63 -14.66 0.41
CA GLY A 283 -13.57 -14.22 -0.62
C GLY A 283 -13.25 -12.86 -1.25
N LYS A 284 -13.91 -12.57 -2.35
CA LYS A 284 -13.89 -11.25 -3.00
C LYS A 284 -14.82 -10.31 -2.24
N LEU A 285 -14.37 -9.08 -2.01
CA LEU A 285 -15.12 -8.08 -1.23
C LEU A 285 -16.01 -7.17 -2.10
N ASP A 286 -15.79 -7.15 -3.39
CA ASP A 286 -16.62 -6.40 -4.32
C ASP A 286 -17.80 -7.26 -4.78
N ILE A 287 -18.99 -6.86 -4.36
CA ILE A 287 -20.21 -7.57 -4.71
C ILE A 287 -20.80 -6.87 -5.93
N PRO A 288 -20.99 -7.59 -7.05
CA PRO A 288 -21.72 -7.05 -8.19
C PRO A 288 -23.08 -6.54 -7.69
N LYS A 289 -23.43 -5.29 -8.01
CA LYS A 289 -24.78 -4.80 -7.78
C LYS A 289 -25.69 -5.79 -8.50
N GLN A 290 -26.45 -6.58 -7.76
CA GLN A 290 -27.59 -7.28 -8.31
C GLN A 290 -28.53 -6.17 -8.80
N GLY A 291 -28.38 -5.78 -10.05
CA GLY A 291 -29.47 -5.14 -10.76
C GLY A 291 -30.64 -6.06 -10.58
N ALA A 292 -31.78 -5.52 -10.17
CA ALA A 292 -32.98 -6.29 -9.99
C ALA A 292 -33.20 -7.16 -11.25
N GLN A 293 -32.66 -8.37 -11.24
CA GLN A 293 -32.95 -9.37 -12.23
C GLN A 293 -34.38 -9.81 -11.89
N ARG A 294 -35.33 -9.13 -12.50
CA ARG A 294 -36.59 -9.82 -12.87
C ARG A 294 -36.14 -11.11 -13.53
N GLY A 295 -36.53 -12.24 -12.94
CA GLY A 295 -36.03 -13.54 -13.32
C GLY A 295 -36.08 -13.74 -14.83
N LEU A 296 -34.92 -13.71 -15.46
CA LEU A 296 -34.76 -14.07 -16.85
C LEU A 296 -35.22 -15.51 -17.01
N THR A 297 -36.15 -15.72 -17.90
CA THR A 297 -36.61 -17.08 -18.27
C THR A 297 -35.42 -17.88 -18.81
N ALA A 298 -35.46 -19.20 -18.69
CA ALA A 298 -34.40 -20.07 -19.22
C ALA A 298 -34.10 -19.77 -20.70
N ARG A 299 -35.12 -19.38 -21.47
CA ARG A 299 -35.00 -18.98 -22.88
C ARG A 299 -34.18 -17.71 -23.09
N GLU A 300 -34.36 -16.72 -22.24
CA GLU A 300 -33.56 -15.46 -22.29
C GLU A 300 -32.10 -15.68 -21.87
N ARG A 301 -31.86 -16.61 -20.94
CA ARG A 301 -30.50 -17.03 -20.59
C ARG A 301 -29.80 -17.72 -21.76
N PHE A 302 -30.48 -18.59 -22.48
CA PHE A 302 -29.95 -19.25 -23.68
C PHE A 302 -29.72 -18.26 -24.83
N GLN A 303 -30.65 -17.35 -25.08
CA GLN A 303 -30.46 -16.31 -26.10
C GLN A 303 -29.29 -15.35 -25.80
N ASN A 304 -29.05 -15.07 -24.53
CA ASN A 304 -27.91 -14.26 -24.13
C ASN A 304 -26.56 -15.02 -24.23
N LEU A 305 -26.58 -16.34 -24.04
CA LEU A 305 -25.41 -17.19 -24.29
C LEU A 305 -25.13 -17.34 -25.79
N ASP A 306 -26.13 -17.50 -26.63
CA ASP A 306 -26.00 -17.55 -28.10
C ASP A 306 -25.51 -16.22 -28.68
N LYS A 307 -25.99 -15.08 -28.16
CA LYS A 307 -25.46 -13.74 -28.55
C LYS A 307 -24.02 -13.53 -28.12
N LYS A 308 -23.57 -14.12 -27.00
CA LYS A 308 -22.16 -14.11 -26.60
C LYS A 308 -21.28 -15.00 -27.46
N ALA A 309 -21.82 -16.11 -27.95
CA ALA A 309 -21.08 -17.06 -28.80
C ALA A 309 -20.97 -16.60 -30.28
N SER A 310 -21.88 -15.77 -30.74
CA SER A 310 -21.92 -15.32 -32.14
C SER A 310 -21.31 -13.94 -32.39
N SER A 311 -20.83 -13.23 -31.36
CA SER A 311 -20.11 -11.96 -31.52
C SER A 311 -18.60 -12.17 -31.53
N ASP A 312 -18.06 -12.47 -32.67
CA ASP A 312 -16.61 -12.51 -32.93
C ASP A 312 -16.05 -11.08 -33.13
N THR A 313 -16.52 -10.12 -32.36
CA THR A 313 -16.03 -8.75 -32.36
C THR A 313 -15.96 -8.26 -30.90
N THR A 314 -14.72 -8.12 -30.40
CA THR A 314 -14.32 -7.20 -29.32
C THR A 314 -15.47 -6.74 -28.42
N SER A 315 -16.11 -7.64 -27.71
CA SER A 315 -16.96 -7.25 -26.61
C SER A 315 -16.01 -6.79 -25.48
N ASN A 316 -15.98 -5.50 -25.23
CA ASN A 316 -15.56 -4.96 -23.95
C ASN A 316 -16.39 -5.73 -22.89
N ALA A 317 -15.80 -6.78 -22.33
CA ALA A 317 -16.37 -7.44 -21.18
C ALA A 317 -16.40 -6.37 -20.08
N THR A 318 -17.59 -5.81 -19.82
CA THR A 318 -17.76 -4.85 -18.75
C THR A 318 -17.47 -5.59 -17.46
N LEU A 319 -16.38 -5.20 -16.79
CA LEU A 319 -16.02 -5.71 -15.49
C LEU A 319 -17.15 -5.35 -14.50
N ASP A 320 -17.68 -6.34 -13.78
CA ASP A 320 -18.71 -6.15 -12.76
C ASP A 320 -18.17 -5.55 -11.45
N THR A 321 -16.92 -5.10 -11.44
CA THR A 321 -16.22 -4.52 -10.30
C THR A 321 -16.37 -2.99 -10.28
N LEU A 322 -16.23 -2.37 -9.09
CA LEU A 322 -16.22 -0.91 -8.93
C LEU A 322 -15.04 -0.30 -9.68
N HIS A 323 -13.83 -0.82 -9.43
CA HIS A 323 -12.66 -0.47 -10.23
C HIS A 323 -12.73 -1.13 -11.61
N LYS A 324 -12.41 -0.39 -12.64
CA LYS A 324 -12.40 -0.86 -14.04
C LYS A 324 -11.00 -1.21 -14.54
N ASN A 325 -10.00 -1.08 -13.69
CA ASN A 325 -8.62 -1.46 -13.94
C ASN A 325 -7.96 -1.89 -12.62
N SER A 326 -6.69 -2.25 -12.66
CA SER A 326 -5.92 -2.75 -11.52
C SER A 326 -5.94 -1.77 -10.35
N ILE A 327 -6.11 -2.31 -9.15
CA ILE A 327 -5.94 -1.58 -7.90
C ILE A 327 -4.46 -1.57 -7.54
N SER A 328 -3.88 -0.39 -7.38
CA SER A 328 -2.45 -0.19 -7.14
C SER A 328 -2.10 0.08 -5.69
N GLN A 329 -3.04 0.59 -4.89
CA GLN A 329 -2.79 0.92 -3.49
C GLN A 329 -4.03 0.73 -2.62
N ILE A 330 -3.81 0.27 -1.39
CA ILE A 330 -4.80 0.16 -0.32
C ILE A 330 -4.31 0.97 0.87
N SER A 331 -5.20 1.73 1.52
CA SER A 331 -4.90 2.41 2.78
C SER A 331 -6.02 2.21 3.80
N VAL A 332 -5.65 1.99 5.06
CA VAL A 332 -6.58 1.95 6.19
C VAL A 332 -6.92 3.39 6.57
N ILE A 333 -8.20 3.72 6.59
CA ILE A 333 -8.66 5.09 6.88
C ILE A 333 -9.40 5.24 8.20
N ALA A 334 -9.82 4.16 8.83
CA ALA A 334 -10.44 4.19 10.16
C ALA A 334 -10.14 2.91 10.94
N GLY A 335 -9.83 3.04 12.21
CA GLY A 335 -9.61 1.95 13.16
C GLY A 335 -8.19 1.38 13.21
N GLY A 336 -7.29 1.79 12.32
CA GLY A 336 -5.93 1.24 12.22
C GLY A 336 -5.89 -0.22 11.73
N LYS A 337 -4.69 -0.77 11.60
CA LYS A 337 -4.47 -2.14 11.07
C LYS A 337 -4.95 -3.27 11.99
N GLY A 338 -5.06 -3.00 13.28
CA GLY A 338 -5.47 -4.01 14.26
C GLY A 338 -6.99 -4.14 14.41
N SER A 339 -7.75 -3.13 13.95
CA SER A 339 -9.21 -3.07 14.10
C SER A 339 -9.80 -2.12 13.04
N CYS A 340 -9.50 -2.39 11.79
CA CYS A 340 -9.94 -1.59 10.65
C CYS A 340 -11.46 -1.60 10.53
N SER A 341 -12.07 -0.41 10.44
CA SER A 341 -13.49 -0.26 10.13
C SER A 341 -13.74 0.20 8.70
N LYS A 342 -12.79 0.94 8.12
CA LYS A 342 -12.85 1.41 6.73
C LYS A 342 -11.47 1.40 6.09
N PHE A 343 -11.43 1.05 4.82
CA PHE A 343 -10.24 1.16 3.99
C PHE A 343 -10.55 1.78 2.62
N CYS A 344 -9.51 2.25 1.97
CA CYS A 344 -9.57 2.92 0.68
C CYS A 344 -8.75 2.15 -0.35
N THR A 345 -9.24 2.11 -1.59
CA THR A 345 -8.49 1.61 -2.74
C THR A 345 -8.40 2.68 -3.81
N THR A 346 -7.25 2.79 -4.46
CA THR A 346 -7.05 3.58 -5.68
C THR A 346 -6.44 2.72 -6.77
N GLY A 347 -6.66 3.09 -8.02
CA GLY A 347 -6.26 2.23 -9.11
C GLY A 347 -5.93 2.95 -10.41
N MET A 348 -5.60 2.12 -11.39
CA MET A 348 -5.22 2.51 -12.74
C MET A 348 -6.39 3.07 -13.57
N ASP A 349 -7.62 2.96 -13.07
CA ASP A 349 -8.83 3.55 -13.65
C ASP A 349 -9.04 5.02 -13.25
N GLY A 350 -8.12 5.61 -12.47
CA GLY A 350 -8.25 6.99 -11.98
C GLY A 350 -9.29 7.15 -10.87
N GLY A 351 -9.77 6.05 -10.32
CA GLY A 351 -10.82 6.01 -9.30
C GLY A 351 -10.32 5.68 -7.90
N MET A 352 -11.12 6.11 -6.92
CA MET A 352 -10.97 5.80 -5.51
C MET A 352 -12.26 5.20 -4.97
N SER A 353 -12.17 4.15 -4.19
CA SER A 353 -13.30 3.55 -3.50
C SER A 353 -13.08 3.47 -2.01
N LEU A 354 -14.14 3.72 -1.26
CA LEU A 354 -14.18 3.59 0.20
C LEU A 354 -14.99 2.33 0.54
N TRP A 355 -14.42 1.50 1.42
CA TRP A 355 -14.98 0.22 1.82
C TRP A 355 -15.24 0.22 3.32
N ASP A 356 -16.49 -0.07 3.71
CA ASP A 356 -16.91 -0.19 5.11
C ASP A 356 -17.00 -1.67 5.49
N ILE A 357 -16.26 -2.08 6.52
CA ILE A 357 -16.14 -3.48 6.92
C ILE A 357 -17.50 -4.04 7.38
N LYS A 358 -18.24 -3.29 8.19
CA LYS A 358 -19.55 -3.75 8.69
C LYS A 358 -20.55 -3.93 7.55
N SER A 359 -20.54 -3.02 6.58
CA SER A 359 -21.39 -3.14 5.38
C SER A 359 -21.03 -4.37 4.55
N LEU A 360 -19.75 -4.70 4.42
CA LEU A 360 -19.29 -5.89 3.72
C LEU A 360 -19.71 -7.17 4.45
N GLU A 361 -19.55 -7.26 5.76
CA GLU A 361 -19.99 -8.40 6.57
C GLU A 361 -21.49 -8.62 6.50
N SER A 362 -22.27 -7.54 6.51
CA SER A 362 -23.74 -7.60 6.40
C SER A 362 -24.22 -8.03 5.02
N ALA A 363 -23.51 -7.64 3.97
CA ALA A 363 -23.89 -7.92 2.59
C ALA A 363 -23.45 -9.31 2.10
N MET A 364 -22.44 -9.91 2.73
CA MET A 364 -21.84 -11.19 2.33
C MET A 364 -22.16 -12.27 3.35
N LYS A 365 -23.08 -13.17 3.01
CA LYS A 365 -23.40 -14.34 3.85
C LYS A 365 -22.14 -15.21 4.02
N GLY A 366 -21.74 -15.42 5.27
CA GLY A 366 -20.60 -16.26 5.60
C GLY A 366 -19.24 -15.55 5.66
N LEU A 367 -19.16 -14.26 5.32
CA LEU A 367 -17.97 -13.47 5.54
C LEU A 367 -17.80 -13.20 7.03
N ARG A 368 -16.70 -13.69 7.61
CA ARG A 368 -16.30 -13.38 8.97
C ARG A 368 -14.86 -12.85 8.97
N ILE A 369 -14.71 -11.64 9.44
CA ILE A 369 -13.41 -11.03 9.67
C ILE A 369 -12.97 -11.44 11.06
N LYS A 370 -11.83 -12.14 11.17
CA LYS A 370 -11.29 -12.70 12.41
C LYS A 370 -10.27 -11.75 13.06
#